data_70e60a2bcfa56c8f0d8db4b740ee99be
#
_entry.id   70e60a2bcfa56c8f0d8db4b740ee99be
#
_cell.length_a   1.000
_cell.length_b   1.000
_cell.length_c   1.000
_cell.angle_alpha   90.00
_cell.angle_beta   90.00
_cell.angle_gamma   90.00
#
_symmetry.space_group_name_H-M   'P 1'
#
loop_
_entity.id
_entity.type
_entity.pdbx_description
1 polymer ?
#
loop_
_entity_poly.entity_id
_entity_poly.type
_entity_poly.pdbx_seq_one_letter_code
_entity_poly.pdbx_strand_id
1 'polypeptide(L)'
;MAGTLTPERTARRLCELSSDARAAVLLDAAGAPAGFHGVTPDRSGDLAQLARTMFEAVDRAHRDMPGGPPEQVEIQVDRGTVYGSRTPHWTLAVVARRTALSSLMLMDLRAVLGELDGGAPIRRSTAAAAAGAPAEASVQAAAGESPVPELGVE
;
A
#
# COMPACT_ATOMS: atom_id res chain seq x y z
N MET A 1 22.51 16.87 8.67
CA MET A 1 22.33 15.53 9.25
C MET A 1 20.89 15.09 9.03
N ALA A 2 20.67 14.09 8.23
CA ALA A 2 19.34 13.47 8.15
C ALA A 2 19.11 12.76 9.49
N GLY A 3 18.20 13.30 10.29
CA GLY A 3 17.83 12.64 11.55
C GLY A 3 17.19 11.30 11.24
N THR A 4 17.57 10.26 11.95
CA THR A 4 16.94 8.95 11.88
C THR A 4 15.43 9.10 12.13
N LEU A 5 14.61 8.51 11.28
CA LEU A 5 13.17 8.50 11.47
C LEU A 5 12.84 7.76 12.79
N THR A 6 12.01 8.38 13.64
CA THR A 6 11.59 7.76 14.89
C THR A 6 10.18 7.17 14.75
N PRO A 7 9.81 6.17 15.55
CA PRO A 7 8.48 5.57 15.50
C PRO A 7 7.35 6.59 15.61
N GLU A 8 7.47 7.57 16.52
CA GLU A 8 6.44 8.59 16.75
C GLU A 8 6.23 9.51 15.54
N ARG A 9 7.25 9.67 14.71
CA ARG A 9 7.23 10.53 13.51
C ARG A 9 6.87 9.80 12.24
N THR A 10 6.85 8.47 12.26
CA THR A 10 6.68 7.63 11.07
C THR A 10 5.32 7.83 10.40
N ALA A 11 4.24 7.82 11.14
CA ALA A 11 2.90 8.05 10.60
C ALA A 11 2.76 9.45 9.97
N ARG A 12 3.31 10.45 10.62
CA ARG A 12 3.37 11.82 10.08
C ARG A 12 4.20 11.89 8.81
N ARG A 13 5.36 11.25 8.79
CA ARG A 13 6.24 11.19 7.61
C ARG A 13 5.52 10.64 6.38
N LEU A 14 4.71 9.59 6.54
CA LEU A 14 3.89 9.04 5.46
C LEU A 14 2.88 10.06 4.94
N CYS A 15 2.16 10.73 5.84
CA CYS A 15 1.16 11.74 5.45
C CYS A 15 1.80 12.98 4.80
N GLU A 16 3.05 13.30 5.10
CA GLU A 16 3.82 14.35 4.43
C GLU A 16 4.26 13.93 3.02
N LEU A 17 4.55 12.64 2.81
CA LEU A 17 4.93 12.11 1.50
C LEU A 17 3.75 11.98 0.55
N SER A 18 2.59 11.56 1.05
CA SER A 18 1.41 11.29 0.24
C SER A 18 0.27 12.23 0.59
N SER A 19 -0.14 13.05 -0.35
CA SER A 19 -1.29 13.96 -0.21
C SER A 19 -2.63 13.22 -0.11
N ASP A 20 -2.69 11.96 -0.52
CA ASP A 20 -3.88 11.12 -0.41
C ASP A 20 -4.03 10.43 0.94
N ALA A 21 -2.96 10.36 1.74
CA ALA A 21 -2.99 9.83 3.10
C ALA A 21 -3.75 10.78 4.04
N ARG A 22 -4.75 10.27 4.75
CA ARG A 22 -5.57 11.05 5.69
C ARG A 22 -5.19 10.79 7.13
N ALA A 23 -4.97 9.53 7.48
CA ALA A 23 -4.64 9.09 8.82
C ALA A 23 -3.74 7.86 8.75
N ALA A 24 -2.77 7.79 9.61
CA ALA A 24 -1.86 6.66 9.67
C ALA A 24 -1.55 6.26 11.11
N VAL A 25 -1.24 4.98 11.31
CA VAL A 25 -0.80 4.42 12.59
C VAL A 25 0.37 3.47 12.36
N LEU A 26 1.38 3.58 13.21
CA LEU A 26 2.48 2.63 13.30
C LEU A 26 2.28 1.75 14.53
N LEU A 27 2.40 0.45 14.33
CA LEU A 27 2.40 -0.56 15.40
C LEU A 27 3.79 -1.17 15.53
N ASP A 28 4.19 -1.48 16.75
CA ASP A 28 5.38 -2.28 17.02
C ASP A 28 5.15 -3.78 16.74
N ALA A 29 6.15 -4.60 16.98
CA ALA A 29 6.08 -6.05 16.77
C ALA A 29 5.03 -6.75 17.66
N ALA A 30 4.67 -6.17 18.79
CA ALA A 30 3.61 -6.66 19.69
C ALA A 30 2.21 -6.18 19.27
N GLY A 31 2.10 -5.33 18.24
CA GLY A 31 0.86 -4.74 17.78
C GLY A 31 0.39 -3.53 18.61
N ALA A 32 1.26 -2.98 19.46
CA ALA A 32 0.97 -1.78 20.21
C ALA A 32 1.22 -0.52 19.37
N PRO A 33 0.38 0.54 19.49
CA PRO A 33 0.61 1.79 18.79
C PRO A 33 1.91 2.45 19.21
N ALA A 34 2.80 2.72 18.25
CA ALA A 34 4.07 3.41 18.47
C ALA A 34 4.06 4.85 17.91
N GLY A 35 3.10 5.17 17.05
CA GLY A 35 2.91 6.50 16.50
C GLY A 35 1.65 6.59 15.66
N PHE A 36 1.06 7.77 15.58
CA PHE A 36 -0.11 8.02 14.75
C PHE A 36 -0.15 9.46 14.26
N HIS A 37 -0.89 9.69 13.18
CA HIS A 37 -1.12 11.02 12.62
C HIS A 37 -2.48 11.08 11.91
N GLY A 38 -3.11 12.26 11.91
CA GLY A 38 -4.38 12.49 11.22
C GLY A 38 -5.62 11.99 11.94
N VAL A 39 -5.48 11.44 13.13
CA VAL A 39 -6.57 11.02 14.03
C VAL A 39 -6.34 11.57 15.43
N THR A 40 -7.42 11.65 16.21
CA THR A 40 -7.31 11.97 17.62
C THR A 40 -6.72 10.78 18.40
N PRO A 41 -6.12 11.00 19.59
CA PRO A 41 -5.60 9.91 20.43
C PRO A 41 -6.63 8.80 20.69
N ASP A 42 -7.90 9.16 20.94
CA ASP A 42 -8.99 8.19 21.17
C ASP A 42 -9.24 7.31 19.95
N ARG A 43 -9.16 7.87 18.74
CA ARG A 43 -9.37 7.14 17.49
C ARG A 43 -8.13 6.41 17.00
N SER A 44 -6.97 6.70 17.53
CA SER A 44 -5.74 5.98 17.18
C SER A 44 -5.81 4.51 17.58
N GLY A 45 -6.49 4.20 18.68
CA GLY A 45 -6.74 2.83 19.14
C GLY A 45 -7.63 2.05 18.16
N ASP A 46 -8.66 2.68 17.60
CA ASP A 46 -9.55 2.08 16.61
C ASP A 46 -8.78 1.76 15.31
N LEU A 47 -7.93 2.69 14.87
CA LEU A 47 -7.10 2.50 13.69
C LEU A 47 -6.04 1.41 13.90
N ALA A 48 -5.46 1.34 15.09
CA ALA A 48 -4.54 0.28 15.49
C ALA A 48 -5.24 -1.10 15.49
N GLN A 49 -6.45 -1.16 16.03
CA GLN A 49 -7.25 -2.39 16.02
C GLN A 49 -7.59 -2.83 14.59
N LEU A 50 -7.96 -1.90 13.73
CA LEU A 50 -8.21 -2.19 12.32
C LEU A 50 -6.96 -2.78 11.65
N ALA A 51 -5.79 -2.17 11.86
CA ALA A 51 -4.53 -2.65 11.30
C ALA A 51 -4.21 -4.08 11.76
N ARG A 52 -4.36 -4.39 13.05
CA ARG A 52 -4.19 -5.74 13.58
C ARG A 52 -5.13 -6.73 12.93
N THR A 53 -6.43 -6.41 12.91
CA THR A 53 -7.48 -7.28 12.35
C THR A 53 -7.23 -7.57 10.86
N MET A 54 -6.79 -6.59 10.09
CA MET A 54 -6.45 -6.78 8.67
C MET A 54 -5.36 -7.83 8.49
N PHE A 55 -4.24 -7.68 9.19
CA PHE A 55 -3.12 -8.61 9.04
C PHE A 55 -3.40 -9.99 9.63
N GLU A 56 -4.14 -10.07 10.74
CA GLU A 56 -4.60 -11.34 11.29
C GLU A 56 -5.53 -12.11 10.34
N ALA A 57 -6.45 -11.39 9.67
CA ALA A 57 -7.33 -11.99 8.68
C ALA A 57 -6.55 -12.52 7.47
N VAL A 58 -5.61 -11.75 6.98
CA VAL A 58 -4.75 -12.13 5.86
C VAL A 58 -3.85 -13.30 6.22
N ASP A 59 -3.24 -13.30 7.41
CA ASP A 59 -2.41 -14.41 7.91
C ASP A 59 -3.21 -15.71 8.02
N ARG A 60 -4.44 -15.60 8.50
CA ARG A 60 -5.35 -16.75 8.58
C ARG A 60 -5.71 -17.30 7.21
N ALA A 61 -6.04 -16.43 6.27
CA ALA A 61 -6.37 -16.83 4.91
C ALA A 61 -5.17 -17.41 4.15
N HIS A 62 -3.97 -16.94 4.45
CA HIS A 62 -2.73 -17.36 3.78
C HIS A 62 -2.07 -18.60 4.40
N ARG A 63 -2.53 -19.05 5.54
CA ARG A 63 -1.87 -20.13 6.33
C ARG A 63 -1.58 -21.39 5.53
N ASP A 64 -2.49 -21.77 4.65
CA ASP A 64 -2.43 -22.99 3.84
C ASP A 64 -1.99 -22.74 2.39
N MET A 65 -1.55 -21.50 2.08
CA MET A 65 -1.11 -21.13 0.75
C MET A 65 0.42 -21.17 0.64
N PRO A 66 0.98 -21.51 -0.53
CA PRO A 66 2.43 -21.44 -0.73
C PRO A 66 2.92 -19.99 -0.73
N GLY A 67 4.11 -19.77 -0.19
CA GLY A 67 4.74 -18.46 -0.06
C GLY A 67 4.85 -18.01 1.39
N GLY A 68 5.54 -16.90 1.60
CA GLY A 68 5.67 -16.28 2.91
C GLY A 68 4.42 -15.49 3.31
N PRO A 69 4.33 -15.02 4.56
CA PRO A 69 3.22 -14.19 5.01
C PRO A 69 3.15 -12.90 4.18
N PRO A 70 1.94 -12.43 3.83
CA PRO A 70 1.79 -11.20 3.07
C PRO A 70 2.37 -10.00 3.81
N GLU A 71 3.16 -9.21 3.10
CA GLU A 71 3.78 -8.00 3.64
C GLU A 71 2.93 -6.75 3.41
N GLN A 72 2.02 -6.79 2.44
CA GLN A 72 1.19 -5.65 2.07
C GLN A 72 -0.27 -6.08 1.91
N VAL A 73 -1.17 -5.20 2.32
CA VAL A 73 -2.63 -5.39 2.26
C VAL A 73 -3.30 -4.11 1.77
N GLU A 74 -4.30 -4.27 0.93
CA GLU A 74 -5.18 -3.19 0.48
C GLU A 74 -6.63 -3.62 0.69
N ILE A 75 -7.42 -2.76 1.34
CA ILE A 75 -8.85 -2.97 1.52
C ILE A 75 -9.60 -1.72 1.06
N GLN A 76 -10.41 -1.87 0.04
CA GLN A 76 -11.28 -0.80 -0.44
C GLN A 76 -12.57 -0.78 0.38
N VAL A 77 -12.97 0.42 0.79
CA VAL A 77 -14.24 0.69 1.46
C VAL A 77 -14.94 1.85 0.75
N ASP A 78 -16.22 2.05 1.04
CA ASP A 78 -17.04 3.04 0.32
C ASP A 78 -16.45 4.46 0.31
N ARG A 79 -15.79 4.86 1.39
CA ARG A 79 -15.27 6.22 1.57
C ARG A 79 -13.77 6.37 1.40
N GLY A 80 -13.06 5.32 1.05
CA GLY A 80 -11.61 5.35 0.91
C GLY A 80 -11.00 3.99 0.75
N THR A 81 -9.70 3.92 0.97
CA THR A 81 -8.95 2.68 0.93
C THR A 81 -8.04 2.62 2.16
N VAL A 82 -7.96 1.46 2.77
CA VAL A 82 -7.01 1.20 3.85
C VAL A 82 -5.87 0.38 3.28
N TYR A 83 -4.67 0.89 3.44
CA TYR A 83 -3.44 0.19 3.04
C TYR A 83 -2.65 -0.17 4.28
N GLY A 84 -1.99 -1.30 4.25
CA GLY A 84 -1.07 -1.73 5.28
C GLY A 84 0.21 -2.30 4.67
N SER A 85 1.32 -2.05 5.32
CA SER A 85 2.59 -2.70 5.04
C SER A 85 3.27 -3.08 6.35
N ARG A 86 3.97 -4.21 6.36
CA ARG A 86 4.67 -4.67 7.56
C ARG A 86 6.07 -5.16 7.26
N THR A 87 6.91 -5.06 8.27
CA THR A 87 8.23 -5.68 8.39
C THR A 87 8.22 -6.60 9.60
N PRO A 88 9.29 -7.35 9.89
CA PRO A 88 9.37 -8.13 11.13
C PRO A 88 9.20 -7.30 12.41
N HIS A 89 9.49 -6.00 12.36
CA HIS A 89 9.50 -5.12 13.55
C HIS A 89 8.32 -4.17 13.62
N TRP A 90 7.71 -3.82 12.48
CA TRP A 90 6.74 -2.73 12.38
C TRP A 90 5.57 -3.08 11.46
N THR A 91 4.41 -2.55 11.79
CA THR A 91 3.24 -2.52 10.90
C THR A 91 2.78 -1.08 10.75
N LEU A 92 2.74 -0.58 9.52
CA LEU A 92 2.26 0.75 9.19
C LEU A 92 0.96 0.63 8.38
N ALA A 93 -0.11 1.25 8.87
CA ALA A 93 -1.39 1.30 8.19
C ALA A 93 -1.82 2.74 7.95
N VAL A 94 -2.51 2.98 6.84
CA VAL A 94 -2.98 4.28 6.41
C VAL A 94 -4.38 4.21 5.85
N VAL A 95 -5.21 5.17 6.23
CA VAL A 95 -6.48 5.46 5.57
C VAL A 95 -6.24 6.53 4.51
N ALA A 96 -6.55 6.22 3.29
CA ALA A 96 -6.32 7.09 2.15
C ALA A 96 -7.62 7.41 1.39
N ARG A 97 -7.57 8.42 0.53
CA ARG A 97 -8.66 8.77 -0.37
C ARG A 97 -8.88 7.65 -1.39
N ARG A 98 -10.10 7.52 -1.91
CA ARG A 98 -10.41 6.56 -3.00
C ARG A 98 -9.59 6.80 -4.27
N THR A 99 -9.17 8.02 -4.49
CA THR A 99 -8.36 8.43 -5.65
C THR A 99 -6.88 8.09 -5.51
N ALA A 100 -6.45 7.58 -4.34
CA ALA A 100 -5.06 7.17 -4.14
C ALA A 100 -4.66 6.07 -5.11
N LEU A 101 -3.46 6.20 -5.68
CA LEU A 101 -2.88 5.16 -6.52
C LEU A 101 -2.29 4.07 -5.62
N SER A 102 -2.85 2.86 -5.69
CA SER A 102 -2.45 1.74 -4.82
C SER A 102 -0.96 1.43 -4.90
N SER A 103 -0.41 1.35 -6.11
CA SER A 103 1.02 1.06 -6.30
C SER A 103 1.92 2.12 -5.65
N LEU A 104 1.54 3.39 -5.75
CA LEU A 104 2.30 4.49 -5.15
C LEU A 104 2.19 4.48 -3.62
N MET A 105 0.98 4.30 -3.09
CA MET A 105 0.76 4.24 -1.65
C MET A 105 1.50 3.07 -0.99
N LEU A 106 1.43 1.88 -1.58
CA LEU A 106 2.13 0.70 -1.08
C LEU A 106 3.67 0.86 -1.18
N MET A 107 4.15 1.53 -2.22
CA MET A 107 5.55 1.90 -2.35
C MET A 107 5.98 2.88 -1.25
N ASP A 108 5.19 3.91 -0.98
CA ASP A 108 5.46 4.89 0.08
C ASP A 108 5.49 4.25 1.47
N LEU A 109 4.54 3.37 1.76
CA LEU A 109 4.50 2.61 3.02
C LEU A 109 5.77 1.79 3.24
N ARG A 110 6.17 1.00 2.24
CA ARG A 110 7.39 0.20 2.29
C ARG A 110 8.62 1.07 2.49
N ALA A 111 8.62 2.16 1.82
CA ALA A 111 9.68 3.11 1.80
C ALA A 111 9.89 3.78 3.16
N VAL A 112 8.82 4.24 3.80
CA VAL A 112 8.86 4.85 5.13
C VAL A 112 9.26 3.81 6.19
N LEU A 113 8.78 2.56 6.07
CA LEU A 113 9.24 1.48 6.95
C LEU A 113 10.72 1.17 6.78
N GLY A 114 11.23 1.17 5.55
CA GLY A 114 12.66 1.01 5.28
C GLY A 114 13.50 2.15 5.87
N GLU A 115 13.01 3.39 5.83
CA GLU A 115 13.65 4.55 6.46
C GLU A 115 13.67 4.40 7.99
N LEU A 116 12.59 3.88 8.59
CA LEU A 116 12.51 3.60 10.03
C LEU A 116 13.50 2.50 10.46
N ASP A 117 13.65 1.45 9.66
CA ASP A 117 14.58 0.34 9.91
C ASP A 117 16.05 0.72 9.62
N GLY A 118 16.35 1.98 9.41
CA GLY A 118 17.69 2.51 9.18
C GLY A 118 18.13 2.58 7.71
N GLY A 119 17.18 2.46 6.79
CA GLY A 119 17.40 2.68 5.36
C GLY A 119 17.63 4.15 4.99
N ALA A 120 18.08 4.39 3.76
CA ALA A 120 18.25 5.75 3.26
C ALA A 120 16.90 6.45 3.11
N PRO A 121 16.78 7.74 3.47
CA PRO A 121 15.55 8.49 3.30
C PRO A 121 15.19 8.59 1.82
N ILE A 122 13.91 8.35 1.52
CA ILE A 122 13.42 8.43 0.15
C ILE A 122 13.27 9.88 -0.23
N ARG A 123 13.97 10.23 -1.29
CA ARG A 123 13.76 11.48 -2.00
C ARG A 123 12.89 11.20 -3.21
N ARG A 124 11.64 11.67 -3.20
CA ARG A 124 10.89 11.73 -4.45
C ARG A 124 11.61 12.68 -5.40
N SER A 125 12.15 12.14 -6.46
CA SER A 125 12.54 12.94 -7.60
C SER A 125 11.28 13.52 -8.23
N THR A 126 11.25 14.83 -8.46
CA THR A 126 10.19 15.47 -9.24
C THR A 126 10.04 14.91 -10.65
N ALA A 127 11.06 14.20 -11.15
CA ALA A 127 11.02 13.48 -12.41
C ALA A 127 10.11 12.21 -12.36
N ALA A 128 9.91 11.59 -11.19
CA ALA A 128 9.02 10.44 -11.07
C ALA A 128 7.53 10.83 -11.17
N ALA A 129 7.16 12.06 -10.86
CA ALA A 129 5.80 12.58 -11.05
C ALA A 129 5.46 12.80 -12.53
N ALA A 130 6.45 13.00 -13.39
CA ALA A 130 6.27 13.16 -14.83
C ALA A 130 6.25 11.80 -15.60
N ALA A 131 6.75 10.73 -15.01
CA ALA A 131 6.77 9.39 -15.60
C ALA A 131 5.46 8.60 -15.40
N GLY A 132 4.47 9.17 -14.72
CA GLY A 132 3.17 8.57 -14.44
C GLY A 132 2.14 8.70 -15.57
N ALA A 133 2.56 8.97 -16.80
CA ALA A 133 1.66 8.82 -17.95
C ALA A 133 1.35 7.30 -18.09
N PRO A 134 0.05 6.89 -18.12
CA PRO A 134 -0.27 5.52 -18.40
C PRO A 134 0.31 5.15 -19.75
N ALA A 135 1.15 4.14 -19.80
CA ALA A 135 1.44 3.46 -21.03
C ALA A 135 0.09 2.88 -21.48
N GLU A 136 -0.55 3.48 -22.46
CA GLU A 136 -1.64 2.86 -23.16
C GLU A 136 -1.09 1.58 -23.78
N ALA A 137 -1.36 0.47 -23.12
CA ALA A 137 -1.18 -0.82 -23.74
C ALA A 137 -2.18 -0.85 -24.89
N SER A 138 -1.71 -0.56 -26.09
CA SER A 138 -2.45 -0.81 -27.31
C SER A 138 -2.68 -2.30 -27.39
N VAL A 139 -3.83 -2.76 -26.92
CA VAL A 139 -4.31 -4.09 -27.24
C VAL A 139 -4.71 -4.02 -28.70
N GLN A 140 -3.77 -4.29 -29.55
CA GLN A 140 -4.06 -4.61 -30.93
C GLN A 140 -4.74 -5.98 -30.92
N ALA A 141 -6.06 -5.96 -30.94
CA ALA A 141 -6.83 -7.14 -31.25
C ALA A 141 -6.47 -7.54 -32.69
N ALA A 142 -5.65 -8.58 -32.82
CA ALA A 142 -5.49 -9.24 -34.09
C ALA A 142 -6.83 -9.92 -34.40
N ALA A 143 -7.62 -9.30 -35.26
CA ALA A 143 -8.74 -9.94 -35.91
C ALA A 143 -8.17 -11.02 -36.83
N GLY A 144 -8.07 -12.21 -36.32
CA GLY A 144 -7.82 -13.41 -37.14
C GLY A 144 -9.08 -13.71 -37.90
N GLU A 145 -9.12 -13.25 -39.13
CA GLU A 145 -10.11 -13.67 -40.11
C GLU A 145 -9.75 -15.12 -40.50
N SER A 146 -10.55 -16.04 -40.00
CA SER A 146 -10.50 -17.43 -40.46
C SER A 146 -11.24 -17.55 -41.80
N PRO A 147 -10.63 -18.03 -42.87
CA PRO A 147 -11.35 -18.32 -44.10
C PRO A 147 -12.26 -19.53 -43.88
N VAL A 148 -13.52 -19.36 -44.17
CA VAL A 148 -14.52 -20.43 -44.23
C VAL A 148 -14.23 -21.32 -45.45
N PRO A 149 -14.11 -22.62 -45.32
CA PRO A 149 -14.01 -23.45 -46.53
C PRO A 149 -15.40 -23.55 -47.17
N GLU A 150 -15.49 -23.14 -48.42
CA GLU A 150 -16.63 -23.43 -49.28
C GLU A 150 -16.76 -24.94 -49.48
N LEU A 151 -17.82 -25.52 -48.98
CA LEU A 151 -18.23 -26.85 -49.36
C LEU A 151 -18.99 -26.74 -50.69
N GLY A 152 -18.32 -27.15 -51.78
CA GLY A 152 -18.96 -27.36 -53.04
C GLY A 152 -19.93 -28.51 -52.95
N VAL A 153 -21.16 -28.26 -53.36
CA VAL A 153 -22.18 -29.26 -53.59
C VAL A 153 -22.16 -29.64 -55.04
N GLU A 154 -21.91 -30.89 -55.32
CA GLU A 154 -22.50 -31.64 -56.46
C GLU A 154 -23.43 -32.71 -55.95
#